data_1e199039336b6d767cb8f7f6441388dd
#
_entry.id   1e199039336b6d767cb8f7f6441388dd
#
_cell.length_a   1.000
_cell.length_b   1.000
_cell.length_c   1.000
_cell.angle_alpha   90.00
_cell.angle_beta   90.00
_cell.angle_gamma   90.00
#
_symmetry.space_group_name_H-M   'P 1'
#
loop_
_entity.id
_entity.type
_entity.pdbx_description
1 polymer ?
#
loop_
_entity_poly.entity_id
_entity_poly.type
_entity_poly.pdbx_seq_one_letter_code
_entity_poly.pdbx_strand_id
1 'polypeptide(L)'
;PMSYLEIRFGLTRYTATLTGNECADLTSAGNTLSAGTSKLAGHKAFNISTDLSLLGRNVDIYVKDGTVFGIPCYAVDEVYYTFTDASQLKEICAGGGFRLTEQTAYYYNYTPSSKDILNTLSANDKITVIDHDGDNAFDVVLVTTSYPATVTSVSPLMVDVDGKSQTVRAF
;
A
#
# COMPACT_ATOMS: atom_id res chain seq x y z
N PRO A 1 21.84 6.17 12.33
CA PRO A 1 22.50 5.16 13.18
C PRO A 1 21.98 3.77 12.83
N MET A 2 22.87 2.76 12.87
CA MET A 2 22.46 1.37 12.62
C MET A 2 21.53 0.91 13.74
N SER A 3 20.48 0.17 13.35
CA SER A 3 19.55 -0.42 14.32
C SER A 3 20.22 -1.55 15.12
N TYR A 4 19.63 -1.90 16.26
CA TYR A 4 20.07 -3.06 17.05
C TYR A 4 20.14 -4.35 16.21
N LEU A 5 19.21 -4.53 15.30
CA LEU A 5 19.13 -5.70 14.42
C LEU A 5 20.33 -5.77 13.46
N GLU A 6 20.73 -4.63 12.86
CA GLU A 6 21.89 -4.56 11.99
C GLU A 6 23.17 -4.91 12.75
N ILE A 7 23.38 -4.32 13.91
CA ILE A 7 24.58 -4.54 14.73
C ILE A 7 24.62 -5.98 15.29
N ARG A 8 23.52 -6.46 15.86
CA ARG A 8 23.48 -7.74 16.61
C ARG A 8 23.52 -8.95 15.69
N PHE A 9 22.90 -8.87 14.52
CA PHE A 9 22.71 -10.01 13.61
C PHE A 9 23.44 -9.87 12.27
N GLY A 10 24.13 -8.75 12.04
CA GLY A 10 24.83 -8.49 10.78
C GLY A 10 23.85 -8.38 9.60
N LEU A 11 22.70 -7.75 9.83
CA LEU A 11 21.67 -7.54 8.82
C LEU A 11 21.95 -6.29 8.01
N THR A 12 21.51 -6.26 6.77
CA THR A 12 21.42 -5.05 5.95
C THR A 12 19.98 -4.59 5.92
N ARG A 13 19.75 -3.32 6.28
CA ARG A 13 18.44 -2.69 6.18
C ARG A 13 18.27 -2.03 4.80
N TYR A 14 17.14 -2.29 4.18
CA TYR A 14 16.67 -1.57 3.00
C TYR A 14 15.43 -0.77 3.39
N THR A 15 15.46 0.53 3.15
CA THR A 15 14.34 1.45 3.38
C THR A 15 13.90 2.03 2.05
N ALA A 16 12.70 1.72 1.62
CA ALA A 16 12.11 2.27 0.40
C ALA A 16 10.58 2.05 0.39
N THR A 17 9.91 2.67 -0.57
CA THR A 17 8.47 2.47 -0.78
C THR A 17 8.19 1.02 -1.17
N LEU A 18 7.25 0.36 -0.48
CA LEU A 18 6.72 -0.93 -0.87
C LEU A 18 5.79 -0.74 -2.08
N THR A 19 6.26 -1.16 -3.25
CA THR A 19 5.53 -0.97 -4.52
C THR A 19 4.74 -2.18 -4.96
N GLY A 20 4.99 -3.35 -4.39
CA GLY A 20 4.26 -4.56 -4.73
C GLY A 20 4.39 -5.65 -3.70
N ASN A 21 3.38 -6.52 -3.64
CA ASN A 21 3.37 -7.79 -2.91
C ASN A 21 2.59 -8.84 -3.71
N GLU A 22 2.38 -10.02 -3.15
CA GLU A 22 1.64 -11.10 -3.80
C GLU A 22 0.19 -10.73 -4.19
N CYS A 23 -0.39 -9.69 -3.59
CA CYS A 23 -1.77 -9.28 -3.83
C CYS A 23 -1.90 -8.22 -4.92
N ALA A 24 -0.95 -7.27 -4.99
CA ALA A 24 -1.00 -6.15 -5.92
C ALA A 24 0.39 -5.60 -6.26
N ASP A 25 0.52 -4.97 -7.42
CA ASP A 25 1.72 -4.25 -7.85
C ASP A 25 1.32 -2.83 -8.32
N LEU A 26 1.72 -1.83 -7.56
CA LEU A 26 1.45 -0.41 -7.84
C LEU A 26 2.17 0.10 -9.10
N THR A 27 3.13 -0.65 -9.63
CA THR A 27 3.91 -0.24 -10.80
C THR A 27 3.31 -0.74 -12.13
N SER A 28 2.26 -1.55 -12.07
CA SER A 28 1.64 -2.13 -13.28
C SER A 28 0.13 -2.34 -13.09
N ALA A 29 -0.59 -2.43 -14.22
CA ALA A 29 -2.03 -2.74 -14.22
C ALA A 29 -2.35 -4.21 -13.89
N GLY A 30 -1.33 -5.05 -13.72
CA GLY A 30 -1.49 -6.47 -13.37
C GLY A 30 -0.38 -6.94 -12.47
N ASN A 31 -0.72 -7.75 -11.46
CA ASN A 31 0.27 -8.29 -10.54
C ASN A 31 0.95 -9.54 -11.13
N THR A 32 2.28 -9.49 -11.23
CA THR A 32 3.12 -10.61 -11.70
C THR A 32 3.99 -11.19 -10.57
N LEU A 33 3.86 -10.65 -9.35
CA LEU A 33 4.63 -11.13 -8.20
C LEU A 33 4.11 -12.48 -7.73
N SER A 34 5.03 -13.37 -7.41
CA SER A 34 4.71 -14.69 -6.89
C SER A 34 4.23 -14.61 -5.44
N ALA A 35 3.51 -15.65 -5.01
CA ALA A 35 3.15 -15.82 -3.60
C ALA A 35 4.40 -15.72 -2.70
N GLY A 36 4.27 -15.06 -1.56
CA GLY A 36 5.36 -14.88 -0.61
C GLY A 36 6.45 -13.91 -1.06
N THR A 37 6.20 -13.05 -2.05
CA THR A 37 7.19 -12.04 -2.50
C THR A 37 6.66 -10.63 -2.36
N SER A 38 7.60 -9.70 -2.08
CA SER A 38 7.33 -8.26 -2.02
C SER A 38 8.42 -7.49 -2.75
N LYS A 39 8.07 -6.30 -3.27
CA LYS A 39 8.93 -5.46 -4.09
C LYS A 39 9.03 -4.07 -3.49
N LEU A 40 10.26 -3.60 -3.29
CA LEU A 40 10.56 -2.22 -2.94
C LEU A 40 10.96 -1.41 -4.18
N ALA A 41 10.65 -0.11 -4.16
CA ALA A 41 11.08 0.82 -5.21
C ALA A 41 12.60 0.76 -5.39
N GLY A 42 13.05 0.61 -6.65
CA GLY A 42 14.48 0.54 -6.98
C GLY A 42 15.18 -0.79 -6.64
N HIS A 43 14.46 -1.79 -6.11
CA HIS A 43 15.04 -3.07 -5.71
C HIS A 43 14.39 -4.25 -6.45
N LYS A 44 15.07 -5.40 -6.43
CA LYS A 44 14.49 -6.68 -6.84
C LYS A 44 13.45 -7.12 -5.81
N ALA A 45 12.56 -8.02 -6.20
CA ALA A 45 11.62 -8.63 -5.27
C ALA A 45 12.36 -9.44 -4.18
N PHE A 46 11.84 -9.38 -2.97
CA PHE A 46 12.30 -10.10 -1.80
C PHE A 46 11.33 -11.23 -1.46
N ASN A 47 11.84 -12.34 -0.96
CA ASN A 47 11.03 -13.48 -0.51
C ASN A 47 10.46 -13.21 0.89
N ILE A 48 9.46 -12.37 0.96
CA ILE A 48 8.69 -12.03 2.15
C ILE A 48 7.27 -11.65 1.76
N SER A 49 6.27 -12.16 2.47
CA SER A 49 4.91 -11.66 2.41
C SER A 49 4.78 -10.38 3.21
N THR A 50 4.05 -9.41 2.69
CA THR A 50 3.75 -8.16 3.39
C THR A 50 2.26 -7.89 3.40
N ASP A 51 1.81 -7.17 4.41
CA ASP A 51 0.41 -6.76 4.51
C ASP A 51 0.05 -5.76 3.39
N LEU A 52 -1.16 -5.88 2.87
CA LEU A 52 -1.68 -5.02 1.81
C LEU A 52 -1.73 -3.54 2.23
N SER A 53 -1.93 -3.27 3.53
CA SER A 53 -1.95 -1.91 4.09
C SER A 53 -0.59 -1.19 4.04
N LEU A 54 0.50 -1.91 3.79
CA LEU A 54 1.83 -1.34 3.65
C LEU A 54 2.14 -0.87 2.22
N LEU A 55 1.32 -1.23 1.23
CA LEU A 55 1.53 -0.79 -0.15
C LEU A 55 1.45 0.73 -0.28
N GLY A 56 2.44 1.28 -0.96
CA GLY A 56 2.61 2.73 -1.11
C GLY A 56 3.33 3.41 0.05
N ARG A 57 3.61 2.69 1.15
CA ARG A 57 4.33 3.22 2.31
C ARG A 57 5.83 2.98 2.23
N ASN A 58 6.61 3.82 2.89
CA ASN A 58 8.01 3.54 3.14
C ASN A 58 8.13 2.47 4.23
N VAL A 59 8.95 1.47 3.97
CA VAL A 59 9.11 0.33 4.87
C VAL A 59 10.56 -0.06 5.03
N ASP A 60 10.88 -0.66 6.18
CA ASP A 60 12.16 -1.30 6.44
C ASP A 60 12.07 -2.81 6.21
N ILE A 61 12.97 -3.36 5.38
CA ILE A 61 13.20 -4.80 5.24
C ILE A 61 14.64 -5.10 5.65
N TYR A 62 14.83 -6.15 6.45
CA TYR A 62 16.13 -6.61 6.91
C TYR A 62 16.56 -7.88 6.17
N VAL A 63 17.77 -7.85 5.63
CA VAL A 63 18.30 -8.92 4.77
C VAL A 63 19.66 -9.39 5.28
N LYS A 64 19.91 -10.69 5.24
CA LYS A 64 21.22 -11.30 5.49
C LYS A 64 21.55 -12.27 4.35
N ASP A 65 22.75 -12.12 3.77
CA ASP A 65 23.25 -12.98 2.69
C ASP A 65 22.24 -13.15 1.53
N GLY A 66 21.53 -12.05 1.18
CA GLY A 66 20.54 -12.04 0.10
C GLY A 66 19.16 -12.63 0.48
N THR A 67 19.00 -13.11 1.71
CA THR A 67 17.74 -13.68 2.22
C THR A 67 17.11 -12.73 3.23
N VAL A 68 15.79 -12.50 3.13
CA VAL A 68 15.07 -11.74 4.15
C VAL A 68 15.11 -12.53 5.45
N PHE A 69 15.60 -11.89 6.48
CA PHE A 69 15.72 -12.48 7.80
C PHE A 69 14.37 -12.41 8.49
N GLY A 70 13.55 -13.45 8.45
CA GLY A 70 12.30 -13.70 9.17
C GLY A 70 11.60 -12.55 9.93
N ILE A 71 12.00 -11.33 9.71
CA ILE A 71 11.54 -10.10 10.33
C ILE A 71 10.52 -9.48 9.39
N PRO A 72 9.32 -9.17 9.89
CA PRO A 72 8.30 -8.52 9.08
C PRO A 72 8.78 -7.14 8.59
N CYS A 73 8.17 -6.71 7.51
CA CYS A 73 8.32 -5.37 6.98
C CYS A 73 7.60 -4.37 7.90
N TYR A 74 8.27 -3.30 8.28
CA TYR A 74 7.71 -2.25 9.12
C TYR A 74 7.60 -0.96 8.36
N ALA A 75 6.48 -0.25 8.51
CA ALA A 75 6.39 1.14 8.10
C ALA A 75 7.35 1.99 8.92
N VAL A 76 8.03 2.93 8.26
CA VAL A 76 8.84 3.96 8.91
C VAL A 76 7.99 5.18 9.25
N ASP A 77 8.56 6.11 10.02
CA ASP A 77 7.88 7.37 10.34
C ASP A 77 7.54 8.14 9.06
N GLU A 78 6.26 8.35 8.86
CA GLU A 78 5.68 9.06 7.73
C GLU A 78 4.36 9.69 8.16
N VAL A 79 3.90 10.71 7.44
CA VAL A 79 2.56 11.26 7.64
C VAL A 79 1.57 10.42 6.85
N TYR A 80 0.58 9.89 7.54
CA TYR A 80 -0.41 8.97 6.98
C TYR A 80 -1.81 9.36 7.44
N TYR A 81 -2.71 9.67 6.50
CA TYR A 81 -4.11 9.96 6.77
C TYR A 81 -5.04 9.06 5.98
N THR A 82 -6.22 8.83 6.55
CA THR A 82 -7.29 8.12 5.90
C THR A 82 -8.58 8.94 5.97
N PHE A 83 -9.26 9.08 4.84
CA PHE A 83 -10.51 9.78 4.68
C PHE A 83 -11.57 8.88 4.06
N THR A 84 -12.83 9.14 4.41
CA THR A 84 -14.01 8.49 3.81
C THR A 84 -14.73 9.41 2.83
N ASP A 85 -14.29 10.67 2.71
CA ASP A 85 -14.88 11.69 1.86
C ASP A 85 -13.79 12.60 1.28
N ALA A 86 -13.90 12.91 -0.01
CA ALA A 86 -12.98 13.80 -0.70
C ALA A 86 -13.01 15.25 -0.17
N SER A 87 -14.10 15.68 0.47
CA SER A 87 -14.17 17.00 1.11
C SER A 87 -13.15 17.13 2.23
N GLN A 88 -12.93 16.09 3.02
CA GLN A 88 -11.94 16.07 4.10
C GLN A 88 -10.52 16.27 3.57
N LEU A 89 -10.18 15.64 2.45
CA LEU A 89 -8.89 15.85 1.78
C LEU A 89 -8.75 17.28 1.25
N LYS A 90 -9.83 17.81 0.66
CA LYS A 90 -9.85 19.22 0.19
C LYS A 90 -9.70 20.22 1.33
N GLU A 91 -10.33 19.97 2.48
CA GLU A 91 -10.21 20.82 3.67
C GLU A 91 -8.77 20.85 4.22
N ILE A 92 -8.13 19.69 4.33
CA ILE A 92 -6.73 19.60 4.79
C ILE A 92 -5.79 20.35 3.84
N CYS A 93 -5.98 20.21 2.53
CA CYS A 93 -5.20 20.94 1.55
C CYS A 93 -5.51 22.46 1.56
N ALA A 94 -6.77 22.86 1.71
CA ALA A 94 -7.19 24.25 1.78
C ALA A 94 -6.72 24.96 3.05
N GLY A 95 -6.58 24.22 4.16
CA GLY A 95 -6.02 24.73 5.42
C GLY A 95 -4.53 25.07 5.35
N GLY A 96 -3.87 24.83 4.22
CA GLY A 96 -2.47 25.17 3.96
C GLY A 96 -1.46 24.28 4.67
N GLY A 97 -1.92 23.20 5.30
CA GLY A 97 -1.05 22.22 5.96
C GLY A 97 -0.42 21.22 4.98
N PHE A 98 -1.19 20.81 3.96
CA PHE A 98 -0.77 19.81 2.98
C PHE A 98 -1.17 20.20 1.56
N ARG A 99 -0.49 19.58 0.58
CA ARG A 99 -0.75 19.83 -0.84
C ARG A 99 -0.67 18.56 -1.68
N LEU A 100 -1.42 18.54 -2.78
CA LEU A 100 -1.25 17.60 -3.88
C LEU A 100 -0.40 18.28 -4.97
N THR A 101 0.60 17.58 -5.49
CA THR A 101 1.55 18.10 -6.48
C THR A 101 1.46 17.33 -7.80
N GLU A 102 2.21 17.74 -8.79
CA GLU A 102 2.37 16.99 -10.05
C GLU A 102 3.12 15.65 -9.85
N GLN A 103 3.85 15.51 -8.75
CA GLN A 103 4.59 14.31 -8.39
C GLN A 103 3.74 13.31 -7.59
N THR A 104 2.57 13.73 -7.09
CA THR A 104 1.67 12.84 -6.34
C THR A 104 1.22 11.67 -7.22
N ALA A 105 1.51 10.44 -6.77
CA ALA A 105 1.07 9.22 -7.43
C ALA A 105 -0.35 8.85 -6.99
N TYR A 106 -1.20 8.46 -7.94
CA TYR A 106 -2.60 8.10 -7.69
C TYR A 106 -2.85 6.64 -8.00
N TYR A 107 -3.56 5.95 -7.12
CA TYR A 107 -3.92 4.54 -7.28
C TYR A 107 -5.40 4.32 -6.97
N TYR A 108 -6.04 3.44 -7.74
CA TYR A 108 -7.40 2.97 -7.48
C TYR A 108 -7.39 1.44 -7.35
N ASN A 109 -7.82 0.96 -6.19
CA ASN A 109 -7.75 -0.46 -5.86
C ASN A 109 -6.37 -1.06 -6.21
N TYR A 110 -5.30 -0.34 -5.79
CA TYR A 110 -3.90 -0.70 -6.01
C TYR A 110 -3.45 -0.74 -7.47
N THR A 111 -4.21 -0.14 -8.38
CA THR A 111 -3.84 0.00 -9.80
C THR A 111 -3.49 1.46 -10.09
N PRO A 112 -2.44 1.75 -10.88
CA PRO A 112 -2.09 3.11 -11.28
C PRO A 112 -3.28 3.86 -11.88
N SER A 113 -3.47 5.10 -11.47
CA SER A 113 -4.59 5.95 -11.85
C SER A 113 -4.13 7.40 -12.04
N SER A 114 -5.08 8.34 -12.14
CA SER A 114 -4.82 9.77 -12.25
C SER A 114 -5.54 10.54 -11.14
N LYS A 115 -5.22 11.82 -11.01
CA LYS A 115 -5.91 12.74 -10.10
C LYS A 115 -7.43 12.78 -10.30
N ASP A 116 -7.91 12.46 -11.50
CA ASP A 116 -9.33 12.50 -11.83
C ASP A 116 -10.18 11.53 -11.01
N ILE A 117 -9.55 10.49 -10.44
CA ILE A 117 -10.23 9.56 -9.53
C ILE A 117 -10.89 10.27 -8.36
N LEU A 118 -10.33 11.39 -7.87
CA LEU A 118 -10.91 12.18 -6.78
C LEU A 118 -12.23 12.86 -7.15
N ASN A 119 -12.58 12.90 -8.44
CA ASN A 119 -13.84 13.44 -8.95
C ASN A 119 -14.93 12.37 -9.11
N THR A 120 -14.57 11.09 -8.99
CA THR A 120 -15.46 9.93 -9.25
C THR A 120 -15.73 9.07 -8.02
N LEU A 121 -15.39 9.59 -6.85
CA LEU A 121 -15.52 8.85 -5.59
C LEU A 121 -16.98 8.53 -5.25
N SER A 122 -17.18 7.34 -4.69
CA SER A 122 -18.42 6.82 -4.18
C SER A 122 -18.42 6.77 -2.65
N ALA A 123 -19.60 6.53 -2.06
CA ALA A 123 -19.73 6.41 -0.59
C ALA A 123 -18.99 5.18 0.00
N ASN A 124 -18.59 4.23 -0.86
CA ASN A 124 -17.84 3.02 -0.45
C ASN A 124 -16.33 3.19 -0.58
N ASP A 125 -15.87 4.35 -1.05
CA ASP A 125 -14.46 4.60 -1.26
C ASP A 125 -13.80 5.17 0.00
N LYS A 126 -12.58 4.72 0.25
CA LYS A 126 -11.70 5.17 1.30
C LYS A 126 -10.46 5.75 0.66
N ILE A 127 -10.09 6.96 1.04
CA ILE A 127 -8.91 7.65 0.55
C ILE A 127 -7.81 7.52 1.60
N THR A 128 -6.67 7.01 1.20
CA THR A 128 -5.44 7.01 2.01
C THR A 128 -4.44 7.92 1.33
N VAL A 129 -3.83 8.84 2.08
CA VAL A 129 -2.77 9.73 1.61
C VAL A 129 -1.53 9.55 2.46
N ILE A 130 -0.37 9.62 1.82
CA ILE A 130 0.92 9.38 2.44
C ILE A 130 1.89 10.48 2.00
N ASP A 131 2.58 11.06 2.97
CA ASP A 131 3.71 11.96 2.80
C ASP A 131 4.94 11.22 3.37
N HIS A 132 5.89 10.86 2.51
CA HIS A 132 7.01 9.98 2.86
C HIS A 132 8.16 10.71 3.55
N ASP A 133 8.31 11.99 3.35
CA ASP A 133 9.47 12.75 3.80
C ASP A 133 9.14 13.94 4.72
N GLY A 134 7.86 14.19 4.96
CA GLY A 134 7.39 15.22 5.89
C GLY A 134 7.46 16.64 5.31
N ASP A 135 7.50 16.78 3.99
CA ASP A 135 7.56 18.08 3.32
C ASP A 135 6.17 18.74 3.14
N ASN A 136 5.12 18.07 3.65
CA ASN A 136 3.71 18.43 3.52
C ASN A 136 3.16 18.34 2.08
N ALA A 137 3.84 17.66 1.17
CA ALA A 137 3.29 17.24 -0.10
C ALA A 137 2.94 15.75 -0.03
N PHE A 138 1.72 15.38 -0.39
CA PHE A 138 1.39 13.97 -0.45
C PHE A 138 2.05 13.30 -1.66
N ASP A 139 2.86 12.28 -1.39
CA ASP A 139 3.51 11.46 -2.42
C ASP A 139 2.56 10.46 -3.04
N VAL A 140 1.64 9.91 -2.23
CA VAL A 140 0.71 8.88 -2.64
C VAL A 140 -0.71 9.22 -2.24
N VAL A 141 -1.65 9.01 -3.16
CA VAL A 141 -3.09 8.96 -2.94
C VAL A 141 -3.59 7.59 -3.39
N LEU A 142 -4.04 6.78 -2.45
CA LEU A 142 -4.62 5.47 -2.70
C LEU A 142 -6.12 5.50 -2.39
N VAL A 143 -6.94 5.25 -3.38
CA VAL A 143 -8.39 5.06 -3.22
C VAL A 143 -8.70 3.57 -3.25
N THR A 144 -9.37 3.08 -2.22
CA THR A 144 -9.82 1.68 -2.13
C THR A 144 -11.32 1.65 -1.93
N THR A 145 -12.00 0.76 -2.68
CA THR A 145 -13.43 0.55 -2.56
C THR A 145 -13.71 -0.70 -1.73
N SER A 146 -14.62 -0.60 -0.78
CA SER A 146 -15.06 -1.72 0.06
C SER A 146 -16.55 -1.95 -0.10
N TYR A 147 -16.93 -3.20 -0.30
CA TYR A 147 -18.35 -3.59 -0.37
C TYR A 147 -18.68 -4.58 0.73
N PRO A 148 -19.87 -4.50 1.34
CA PRO A 148 -20.35 -5.56 2.19
C PRO A 148 -20.57 -6.83 1.35
N ALA A 149 -20.16 -7.99 1.88
CA ALA A 149 -20.28 -9.27 1.20
C ALA A 149 -20.76 -10.35 2.17
N THR A 150 -21.51 -11.32 1.66
CA THR A 150 -21.92 -12.50 2.43
C THR A 150 -21.05 -13.68 2.06
N VAL A 151 -20.40 -14.32 3.04
CA VAL A 151 -19.64 -15.54 2.82
C VAL A 151 -20.58 -16.69 2.50
N THR A 152 -20.46 -17.29 1.31
CA THR A 152 -21.31 -18.38 0.84
C THR A 152 -20.62 -19.74 0.86
N SER A 153 -19.29 -19.77 0.92
CA SER A 153 -18.49 -20.98 1.05
C SER A 153 -17.13 -20.63 1.69
N VAL A 154 -16.55 -21.58 2.41
CA VAL A 154 -15.22 -21.43 3.04
C VAL A 154 -14.13 -22.28 2.37
N SER A 155 -14.51 -23.18 1.45
CA SER A 155 -13.53 -24.01 0.72
C SER A 155 -14.09 -24.43 -0.64
N PRO A 156 -13.76 -23.72 -1.74
CA PRO A 156 -13.00 -22.47 -1.78
C PRO A 156 -13.74 -21.32 -1.08
N LEU A 157 -13.00 -20.30 -0.64
CA LEU A 157 -13.63 -19.11 -0.06
C LEU A 157 -14.40 -18.38 -1.14
N MET A 158 -15.71 -18.29 -0.98
CA MET A 158 -16.61 -17.59 -1.90
C MET A 158 -17.44 -16.58 -1.13
N VAL A 159 -17.66 -15.44 -1.74
CA VAL A 159 -18.50 -14.37 -1.23
C VAL A 159 -19.55 -13.98 -2.26
N ASP A 160 -20.70 -13.56 -1.79
CA ASP A 160 -21.72 -12.91 -2.61
C ASP A 160 -21.64 -11.41 -2.41
N VAL A 161 -21.53 -10.69 -3.53
CA VAL A 161 -21.58 -9.22 -3.58
C VAL A 161 -22.69 -8.85 -4.57
N ASP A 162 -23.74 -8.24 -4.08
CA ASP A 162 -24.90 -7.81 -4.87
C ASP A 162 -25.50 -8.95 -5.75
N GLY A 163 -25.63 -10.15 -5.18
CA GLY A 163 -26.17 -11.32 -5.86
C GLY A 163 -25.21 -11.99 -6.86
N LYS A 164 -23.93 -11.62 -6.85
CA LYS A 164 -22.90 -12.22 -7.69
C LYS A 164 -21.88 -12.95 -6.82
N SER A 165 -21.81 -14.26 -6.97
CA SER A 165 -20.82 -15.09 -6.27
C SER A 165 -19.42 -14.88 -6.86
N GLN A 166 -18.45 -14.62 -6.00
CA GLN A 166 -17.04 -14.41 -6.37
C GLN A 166 -16.15 -15.30 -5.52
N THR A 167 -15.11 -15.88 -6.14
CA THR A 167 -14.07 -16.59 -5.40
C THR A 167 -13.08 -15.57 -4.87
N VAL A 168 -12.84 -15.59 -3.57
CA VAL A 168 -11.84 -14.75 -2.90
C VAL A 168 -10.54 -15.53 -2.82
N ARG A 169 -9.45 -14.92 -3.25
CA ARG A 169 -8.13 -15.48 -2.98
C ARG A 169 -7.87 -15.34 -1.48
N ALA A 170 -7.56 -16.46 -0.83
CA ALA A 170 -7.08 -16.43 0.55
C ALA A 170 -5.71 -15.72 0.56
N PHE A 171 -5.56 -14.77 1.45
CA PHE A 171 -4.30 -14.09 1.72
C PHE A 171 -3.48 -14.88 2.73
#